data_f67af111af3e0d6f9545e382c3e1580e
#
_entry.id   f67af111af3e0d6f9545e382c3e1580e
#
_cell.length_a   1.000
_cell.length_b   1.000
_cell.length_c   1.000
_cell.angle_alpha   90.00
_cell.angle_beta   90.00
_cell.angle_gamma   90.00
#
_symmetry.space_group_name_H-M   'P 1'
#
loop_
_entity.id
_entity.type
_entity.pdbx_description
1 polymer ?
#
loop_
_entity_poly.entity_id
_entity_poly.type
_entity_poly.pdbx_seq_one_letter_code
_entity_poly.pdbx_strand_id
1 'polypeptide(L)'
;MSCILNIETSTNVCSVAVSQDGACIYYDEDKTSPNHAEKSGVFVDQAMSFADSHAIPFDAVAVSCGPGSYTGLRIGVSMAKGICVGRDLKLLSVPTLELMCVPILLHHEAIEDNALLCPMIDARRMEVYSAVFSAEGQQLSETEPVIIDAGSFAAQLEEGVVLFIGDGAGKCADVIAHQN
;
A
#
# COMPACT_ATOMS: atom_id res chain seq x y z
N MET A 1 -11.57 -21.36 6.90
CA MET A 1 -10.23 -20.95 6.41
C MET A 1 -10.45 -20.00 5.25
N SER A 2 -9.85 -18.81 5.33
CA SER A 2 -9.92 -17.82 4.24
C SER A 2 -8.58 -17.73 3.53
N CYS A 3 -8.56 -17.83 2.21
CA CYS A 3 -7.34 -17.71 1.41
C CYS A 3 -7.48 -16.56 0.42
N ILE A 4 -6.53 -15.65 0.40
CA ILE A 4 -6.55 -14.44 -0.41
C ILE A 4 -5.27 -14.36 -1.25
N LEU A 5 -5.43 -14.13 -2.56
CA LEU A 5 -4.35 -13.71 -3.43
C LEU A 5 -4.21 -12.18 -3.32
N ASN A 6 -3.04 -11.70 -2.90
CA ASN A 6 -2.78 -10.28 -2.73
C ASN A 6 -1.86 -9.79 -3.84
N ILE A 7 -2.22 -8.66 -4.49
CA ILE A 7 -1.47 -8.06 -5.59
C ILE A 7 -1.18 -6.60 -5.26
N GLU A 8 0.12 -6.23 -5.23
CA GLU A 8 0.57 -4.87 -4.97
C GLU A 8 1.40 -4.35 -6.13
N THR A 9 0.96 -3.22 -6.72
CA THR A 9 1.61 -2.59 -7.87
C THR A 9 1.53 -1.07 -7.84
N SER A 10 1.20 -0.49 -6.68
CA SER A 10 0.96 0.96 -6.56
C SER A 10 2.22 1.81 -6.53
N THR A 11 3.38 1.20 -6.24
CA THR A 11 4.68 1.90 -6.13
C THR A 11 5.69 1.37 -7.15
N ASN A 12 6.98 1.66 -6.96
CA ASN A 12 8.07 1.10 -7.77
C ASN A 12 8.36 -0.37 -7.45
N VAL A 13 7.82 -0.88 -6.36
CA VAL A 13 7.88 -2.30 -5.98
C VAL A 13 6.62 -2.98 -6.48
N CYS A 14 6.76 -4.16 -7.09
CA CYS A 14 5.62 -5.04 -7.30
C CYS A 14 5.77 -6.31 -6.48
N SER A 15 4.67 -6.74 -5.88
CA SER A 15 4.66 -7.97 -5.10
C SER A 15 3.34 -8.73 -5.24
N VAL A 16 3.43 -10.03 -5.02
CA VAL A 16 2.27 -10.93 -4.96
C VAL A 16 2.45 -11.84 -3.75
N ALA A 17 1.37 -12.05 -3.00
CA ALA A 17 1.38 -12.92 -1.85
C ALA A 17 0.12 -13.79 -1.80
N VAL A 18 0.24 -14.96 -1.19
CA VAL A 18 -0.91 -15.76 -0.76
C VAL A 18 -0.99 -15.72 0.75
N SER A 19 -2.12 -15.26 1.27
CA SER A 19 -2.40 -15.27 2.70
C SER A 19 -3.52 -16.26 3.03
N GLN A 20 -3.33 -17.03 4.11
CA GLN A 20 -4.32 -17.95 4.63
C GLN A 20 -4.53 -17.67 6.12
N ASP A 21 -5.77 -17.38 6.50
CA ASP A 21 -6.16 -17.05 7.89
C ASP A 21 -5.27 -15.99 8.56
N GLY A 22 -4.89 -14.96 7.78
CA GLY A 22 -4.03 -13.86 8.23
C GLY A 22 -2.53 -14.12 8.17
N ALA A 23 -2.09 -15.35 7.86
CA ALA A 23 -0.68 -15.68 7.70
C ALA A 23 -0.26 -15.65 6.21
N CYS A 24 0.89 -15.03 5.91
CA CYS A 24 1.49 -15.11 4.58
C CYS A 24 2.14 -16.49 4.39
N ILE A 25 1.66 -17.27 3.41
CA ILE A 25 2.14 -18.62 3.13
C ILE A 25 2.94 -18.71 1.83
N TYR A 26 2.89 -17.68 0.99
CA TYR A 26 3.68 -17.52 -0.24
C TYR A 26 3.91 -16.04 -0.50
N TYR A 27 5.09 -15.69 -1.00
CA TYR A 27 5.44 -14.31 -1.29
C TYR A 27 6.52 -14.20 -2.35
N ASP A 28 6.31 -13.30 -3.32
CA ASP A 28 7.29 -12.86 -4.31
C ASP A 28 7.26 -11.34 -4.45
N GLU A 29 8.44 -10.73 -4.61
CA GLU A 29 8.56 -9.28 -4.85
C GLU A 29 9.70 -8.94 -5.81
N ASP A 30 9.57 -7.81 -6.51
CA ASP A 30 10.65 -7.17 -7.26
C ASP A 30 10.76 -5.69 -6.90
N LYS A 31 11.94 -5.30 -6.39
CA LYS A 31 12.28 -3.91 -6.01
C LYS A 31 13.13 -3.21 -7.07
N THR A 32 13.53 -3.88 -8.13
CA THR A 32 14.63 -3.43 -8.99
C THR A 32 14.22 -3.05 -10.40
N SER A 33 13.05 -3.44 -10.85
CA SER A 33 12.64 -3.29 -12.25
C SER A 33 11.38 -2.42 -12.40
N PRO A 34 11.37 -1.48 -13.37
CA PRO A 34 10.15 -0.76 -13.74
C PRO A 34 9.14 -1.63 -14.51
N ASN A 35 9.41 -2.92 -14.76
CA ASN A 35 8.59 -3.81 -15.59
C ASN A 35 7.49 -4.52 -14.77
N HIS A 36 6.64 -3.74 -14.09
CA HIS A 36 5.53 -4.29 -13.30
C HIS A 36 4.62 -5.26 -14.08
N ALA A 37 4.38 -4.98 -15.37
CA ALA A 37 3.50 -5.81 -16.19
C ALA A 37 4.01 -7.23 -16.36
N GLU A 38 5.30 -7.36 -16.68
CA GLU A 38 5.92 -8.67 -16.94
C GLU A 38 6.10 -9.45 -15.63
N LYS A 39 6.64 -8.80 -14.60
CA LYS A 39 6.94 -9.43 -13.32
C LYS A 39 5.69 -9.84 -12.55
N SER A 40 4.68 -8.95 -12.47
CA SER A 40 3.43 -9.26 -11.77
C SER A 40 2.71 -10.46 -12.36
N GLY A 41 2.71 -10.61 -13.71
CA GLY A 41 2.13 -11.76 -14.37
C GLY A 41 2.81 -13.08 -13.98
N VAL A 42 4.15 -13.07 -13.93
CA VAL A 42 4.93 -14.25 -13.51
C VAL A 42 4.66 -14.58 -12.04
N PHE A 43 4.67 -13.58 -11.14
CA PHE A 43 4.44 -13.80 -9.72
C PHE A 43 3.02 -14.31 -9.44
N VAL A 44 2.01 -13.77 -10.15
CA VAL A 44 0.63 -14.29 -10.04
C VAL A 44 0.54 -15.73 -10.50
N ASP A 45 1.14 -16.09 -11.63
CA ASP A 45 1.14 -17.47 -12.12
C ASP A 45 1.81 -18.43 -11.13
N GLN A 46 2.94 -18.03 -10.56
CA GLN A 46 3.64 -18.80 -9.54
C GLN A 46 2.82 -18.93 -8.25
N ALA A 47 2.20 -17.86 -7.76
CA ALA A 47 1.34 -17.89 -6.58
C ALA A 47 0.11 -18.79 -6.77
N MET A 48 -0.51 -18.72 -7.95
CA MET A 48 -1.64 -19.58 -8.31
C MET A 48 -1.22 -21.05 -8.43
N SER A 49 -0.08 -21.31 -9.05
CA SER A 49 0.49 -22.68 -9.16
C SER A 49 0.86 -23.25 -7.79
N PHE A 50 1.39 -22.41 -6.90
CA PHE A 50 1.63 -22.80 -5.51
C PHE A 50 0.34 -23.23 -4.81
N ALA A 51 -0.71 -22.41 -4.87
CA ALA A 51 -1.99 -22.71 -4.24
C ALA A 51 -2.63 -23.97 -4.83
N ASP A 52 -2.64 -24.10 -6.16
CA ASP A 52 -3.21 -25.26 -6.86
C ASP A 52 -2.45 -26.56 -6.49
N SER A 53 -1.11 -26.53 -6.38
CA SER A 53 -0.29 -27.69 -5.99
C SER A 53 -0.49 -28.14 -4.55
N HIS A 54 -0.94 -27.23 -3.68
CA HIS A 54 -1.24 -27.53 -2.28
C HIS A 54 -2.74 -27.72 -2.01
N ALA A 55 -3.57 -27.74 -3.08
CA ALA A 55 -5.02 -27.84 -3.01
C ALA A 55 -5.68 -26.75 -2.10
N ILE A 56 -5.15 -25.52 -2.17
CA ILE A 56 -5.63 -24.37 -1.42
C ILE A 56 -6.53 -23.53 -2.32
N PRO A 57 -7.86 -23.54 -2.14
CA PRO A 57 -8.77 -22.70 -2.93
C PRO A 57 -8.70 -21.24 -2.47
N PHE A 58 -8.73 -20.31 -3.41
CA PHE A 58 -8.86 -18.88 -3.12
C PHE A 58 -10.33 -18.51 -2.85
N ASP A 59 -10.56 -17.61 -1.89
CA ASP A 59 -11.86 -16.99 -1.60
C ASP A 59 -11.98 -15.61 -2.24
N ALA A 60 -10.86 -14.91 -2.39
CA ALA A 60 -10.81 -13.57 -2.91
C ALA A 60 -9.45 -13.21 -3.54
N VAL A 61 -9.43 -12.12 -4.31
CA VAL A 61 -8.23 -11.42 -4.72
C VAL A 61 -8.25 -10.03 -4.11
N ALA A 62 -7.21 -9.64 -3.38
CA ALA A 62 -7.01 -8.30 -2.87
C ALA A 62 -6.02 -7.54 -3.77
N VAL A 63 -6.30 -6.25 -4.01
CA VAL A 63 -5.42 -5.39 -4.82
C VAL A 63 -5.42 -3.98 -4.27
N SER A 64 -4.25 -3.31 -4.26
CA SER A 64 -4.17 -1.88 -3.98
C SER A 64 -4.91 -1.09 -5.06
N CYS A 65 -5.77 -0.17 -4.63
CA CYS A 65 -6.64 0.59 -5.54
C CYS A 65 -6.22 2.05 -5.72
N GLY A 66 -5.12 2.47 -5.10
CA GLY A 66 -4.59 3.81 -5.19
C GLY A 66 -4.71 4.63 -3.89
N PRO A 67 -4.10 5.80 -3.88
CA PRO A 67 -3.28 6.40 -4.94
C PRO A 67 -1.98 5.64 -5.22
N GLY A 68 -1.31 5.94 -6.35
CA GLY A 68 -0.04 5.31 -6.71
C GLY A 68 0.30 5.40 -8.19
N SER A 69 1.25 4.59 -8.62
CA SER A 69 1.69 4.49 -10.02
C SER A 69 0.51 4.23 -10.97
N TYR A 70 0.22 5.18 -11.85
CA TYR A 70 -0.89 5.08 -12.82
C TYR A 70 -0.83 3.80 -13.67
N THR A 71 0.34 3.45 -14.16
CA THR A 71 0.53 2.23 -14.94
C THR A 71 0.46 1.00 -14.07
N GLY A 72 1.13 1.02 -12.91
CA GLY A 72 1.13 -0.10 -11.97
C GLY A 72 -0.28 -0.46 -11.50
N LEU A 73 -1.05 0.51 -11.02
CA LEU A 73 -2.43 0.29 -10.58
C LEU A 73 -3.33 -0.30 -11.68
N ARG A 74 -3.17 0.17 -12.93
CA ARG A 74 -3.94 -0.40 -14.05
C ARG A 74 -3.59 -1.85 -14.31
N ILE A 75 -2.31 -2.21 -14.22
CA ILE A 75 -1.86 -3.59 -14.38
C ILE A 75 -2.43 -4.46 -13.28
N GLY A 76 -2.21 -4.10 -12.01
CA GLY A 76 -2.67 -4.88 -10.87
C GLY A 76 -4.19 -5.05 -10.84
N VAL A 77 -4.94 -3.95 -10.99
CA VAL A 77 -6.41 -3.98 -10.97
C VAL A 77 -6.98 -4.77 -12.15
N SER A 78 -6.41 -4.65 -13.35
CA SER A 78 -6.87 -5.42 -14.51
C SER A 78 -6.64 -6.92 -14.33
N MET A 79 -5.48 -7.28 -13.78
CA MET A 79 -5.12 -8.66 -13.48
C MET A 79 -6.04 -9.25 -12.40
N ALA A 80 -6.22 -8.53 -11.28
CA ALA A 80 -7.12 -8.94 -10.21
C ALA A 80 -8.55 -9.16 -10.71
N LYS A 81 -9.09 -8.23 -11.51
CA LYS A 81 -10.42 -8.38 -12.14
C LYS A 81 -10.49 -9.58 -13.06
N GLY A 82 -9.48 -9.81 -13.90
CA GLY A 82 -9.42 -10.97 -14.81
C GLY A 82 -9.45 -12.29 -14.05
N ILE A 83 -8.68 -12.40 -12.97
CA ILE A 83 -8.65 -13.59 -12.11
C ILE A 83 -10.01 -13.80 -11.43
N CYS A 84 -10.58 -12.73 -10.84
CA CYS A 84 -11.88 -12.80 -10.18
C CYS A 84 -12.99 -13.29 -11.12
N VAL A 85 -13.04 -12.77 -12.35
CA VAL A 85 -14.02 -13.19 -13.35
C VAL A 85 -13.75 -14.63 -13.80
N GLY A 86 -12.50 -15.00 -14.02
CA GLY A 86 -12.14 -16.34 -14.52
C GLY A 86 -12.32 -17.47 -13.50
N ARG A 87 -12.23 -17.16 -12.21
CA ARG A 87 -12.35 -18.15 -11.12
C ARG A 87 -13.58 -17.94 -10.20
N ASP A 88 -14.47 -17.02 -10.53
CA ASP A 88 -15.66 -16.65 -9.73
C ASP A 88 -15.28 -16.24 -8.28
N LEU A 89 -14.26 -15.39 -8.13
CA LEU A 89 -13.75 -14.94 -6.85
C LEU A 89 -14.21 -13.51 -6.54
N LYS A 90 -14.21 -13.16 -5.25
CA LYS A 90 -14.46 -11.79 -4.78
C LYS A 90 -13.23 -10.91 -5.04
N LEU A 91 -13.48 -9.65 -5.40
CA LEU A 91 -12.44 -8.62 -5.50
C LEU A 91 -12.48 -7.74 -4.25
N LEU A 92 -11.34 -7.60 -3.58
CA LEU A 92 -11.13 -6.71 -2.44
C LEU A 92 -10.24 -5.56 -2.88
N SER A 93 -10.75 -4.34 -2.79
CA SER A 93 -9.96 -3.13 -3.05
C SER A 93 -9.41 -2.58 -1.74
N VAL A 94 -8.09 -2.36 -1.68
CA VAL A 94 -7.40 -1.85 -0.50
C VAL A 94 -6.81 -0.48 -0.81
N PRO A 95 -7.20 0.60 -0.08
CA PRO A 95 -6.60 1.92 -0.27
C PRO A 95 -5.09 1.88 0.03
N THR A 96 -4.27 2.42 -0.88
CA THR A 96 -2.81 2.30 -0.75
C THR A 96 -2.27 3.01 0.48
N LEU A 97 -2.80 4.20 0.81
CA LEU A 97 -2.34 4.95 1.99
C LEU A 97 -2.67 4.22 3.30
N GLU A 98 -3.83 3.58 3.38
CA GLU A 98 -4.21 2.74 4.52
C GLU A 98 -3.26 1.53 4.64
N LEU A 99 -2.99 0.86 3.53
CA LEU A 99 -2.05 -0.27 3.49
C LEU A 99 -0.65 0.13 3.98
N MET A 100 -0.19 1.34 3.64
CA MET A 100 1.11 1.85 4.08
C MET A 100 1.21 2.08 5.59
N CYS A 101 0.08 2.31 6.28
CA CYS A 101 0.06 2.45 7.74
C CYS A 101 0.19 1.09 8.45
N VAL A 102 -0.19 -0.02 7.82
CA VAL A 102 -0.25 -1.35 8.46
C VAL A 102 1.07 -1.77 9.13
N PRO A 103 2.27 -1.62 8.52
CA PRO A 103 3.52 -1.98 9.19
C PRO A 103 3.77 -1.23 10.50
N ILE A 104 3.34 0.04 10.57
CA ILE A 104 3.46 0.86 11.78
C ILE A 104 2.45 0.39 12.82
N LEU A 105 1.20 0.16 12.41
CA LEU A 105 0.12 -0.29 13.29
C LEU A 105 0.40 -1.67 13.92
N LEU A 106 1.10 -2.55 13.21
CA LEU A 106 1.54 -3.84 13.74
C LEU A 106 2.62 -3.72 14.85
N HIS A 107 3.29 -2.56 14.92
CA HIS A 107 4.31 -2.22 15.91
C HIS A 107 3.91 -1.01 16.76
N HIS A 108 2.60 -0.83 17.02
CA HIS A 108 2.05 0.35 17.70
C HIS A 108 2.68 0.63 19.07
N GLU A 109 3.23 -0.39 19.75
CA GLU A 109 3.96 -0.23 21.03
C GLU A 109 5.18 0.70 20.91
N ALA A 110 5.65 0.97 19.69
CA ALA A 110 6.81 1.82 19.42
C ALA A 110 6.42 3.29 19.10
N ILE A 111 5.13 3.60 19.05
CA ILE A 111 4.63 4.96 18.75
C ILE A 111 3.80 5.50 19.90
N GLU A 112 3.75 6.82 20.03
CA GLU A 112 2.91 7.49 21.03
C GLU A 112 1.41 7.34 20.67
N ASP A 113 0.56 7.20 21.69
CA ASP A 113 -0.89 6.99 21.50
C ASP A 113 -1.57 8.13 20.70
N ASN A 114 -1.00 9.34 20.76
CA ASN A 114 -1.50 10.53 20.05
C ASN A 114 -0.74 10.83 18.76
N ALA A 115 0.18 9.95 18.32
CA ALA A 115 0.90 10.15 17.08
C ALA A 115 -0.04 10.06 15.86
N LEU A 116 0.25 10.87 14.85
CA LEU A 116 -0.43 10.83 13.57
C LEU A 116 0.44 10.10 12.54
N LEU A 117 -0.19 9.29 11.71
CA LEU A 117 0.45 8.64 10.59
C LEU A 117 0.11 9.40 9.30
N CYS A 118 1.12 9.79 8.55
CA CYS A 118 0.97 10.54 7.33
C CYS A 118 1.67 9.80 6.18
N PRO A 119 1.02 8.79 5.58
CA PRO A 119 1.55 8.10 4.41
C PRO A 119 1.61 9.04 3.21
N MET A 120 2.74 9.01 2.49
CA MET A 120 3.04 9.86 1.36
C MET A 120 3.49 9.04 0.15
N ILE A 121 2.74 9.13 -0.94
CA ILE A 121 3.13 8.57 -2.23
C ILE A 121 3.63 9.69 -3.12
N ASP A 122 4.79 9.49 -3.74
CA ASP A 122 5.39 10.47 -4.64
C ASP A 122 4.50 10.75 -5.86
N ALA A 123 4.04 12.00 -6.01
CA ALA A 123 3.28 12.51 -7.15
C ALA A 123 4.13 13.36 -8.11
N ARG A 124 5.45 13.22 -8.05
CA ARG A 124 6.47 14.00 -8.78
C ARG A 124 6.59 15.45 -8.26
N ARG A 125 7.69 16.12 -8.65
CA ARG A 125 8.01 17.47 -8.16
C ARG A 125 7.91 17.48 -6.62
N MET A 126 7.41 18.58 -6.03
CA MET A 126 7.20 18.72 -4.59
C MET A 126 5.72 18.50 -4.25
N GLU A 127 5.13 17.42 -4.77
CA GLU A 127 3.74 17.02 -4.57
C GLU A 127 3.69 15.54 -4.15
N VAL A 128 2.81 15.23 -3.20
CA VAL A 128 2.55 13.87 -2.73
C VAL A 128 1.04 13.61 -2.68
N TYR A 129 0.61 12.37 -2.85
CA TYR A 129 -0.70 11.95 -2.36
C TYR A 129 -0.57 11.57 -0.90
N SER A 130 -1.42 12.13 -0.06
CA SER A 130 -1.39 11.89 1.38
C SER A 130 -2.78 11.95 2.00
N ALA A 131 -2.90 11.37 3.18
CA ALA A 131 -3.99 11.53 4.14
C ALA A 131 -3.42 11.39 5.55
N VAL A 132 -4.14 11.88 6.55
CA VAL A 132 -3.75 11.77 7.96
C VAL A 132 -4.55 10.64 8.60
N PHE A 133 -3.87 9.79 9.35
CA PHE A 133 -4.46 8.69 10.11
C PHE A 133 -4.08 8.81 11.59
N SER A 134 -4.93 8.32 12.47
CA SER A 134 -4.62 8.17 13.90
C SER A 134 -3.65 7.01 14.15
N ALA A 135 -3.11 6.93 15.36
CA ALA A 135 -2.29 5.81 15.82
C ALA A 135 -3.03 4.45 15.80
N GLU A 136 -4.37 4.45 15.78
CA GLU A 136 -5.21 3.25 15.65
C GLU A 136 -5.56 2.93 14.18
N GLY A 137 -5.08 3.74 13.22
CA GLY A 137 -5.33 3.53 11.79
C GLY A 137 -6.65 4.10 11.28
N GLN A 138 -7.33 4.95 12.07
CA GLN A 138 -8.51 5.66 11.58
C GLN A 138 -8.10 6.80 10.66
N GLN A 139 -8.65 6.85 9.44
CA GLN A 139 -8.43 7.98 8.53
C GLN A 139 -9.14 9.24 9.06
N LEU A 140 -8.36 10.32 9.24
CA LEU A 140 -8.81 11.61 9.80
C LEU A 140 -9.00 12.68 8.72
N SER A 141 -8.36 12.56 7.57
CA SER A 141 -8.52 13.48 6.45
C SER A 141 -8.80 12.74 5.14
N GLU A 142 -9.33 13.45 4.13
CA GLU A 142 -9.49 12.89 2.79
C GLU A 142 -8.13 12.62 2.14
N THR A 143 -8.08 11.64 1.24
CA THR A 143 -6.91 11.39 0.40
C THR A 143 -6.87 12.42 -0.72
N GLU A 144 -5.82 13.23 -0.75
CA GLU A 144 -5.68 14.30 -1.73
C GLU A 144 -4.22 14.51 -2.18
N PRO A 145 -4.00 15.13 -3.35
CA PRO A 145 -2.67 15.61 -3.75
C PRO A 145 -2.32 16.87 -2.95
N VAL A 146 -1.16 16.86 -2.30
CA VAL A 146 -0.67 17.96 -1.46
C VAL A 146 0.64 18.48 -2.06
N ILE A 147 0.67 19.77 -2.39
CA ILE A 147 1.92 20.47 -2.73
C ILE A 147 2.63 20.80 -1.43
N ILE A 148 3.86 20.28 -1.27
CA ILE A 148 4.60 20.42 -0.02
C ILE A 148 5.39 21.72 -0.01
N ASP A 149 5.23 22.47 1.07
CA ASP A 149 5.98 23.68 1.42
C ASP A 149 6.37 23.68 2.91
N ALA A 150 7.02 24.76 3.35
CA ALA A 150 7.47 24.88 4.74
C ALA A 150 6.34 24.94 5.78
N GLY A 151 5.11 25.26 5.37
CA GLY A 151 3.93 25.33 6.24
C GLY A 151 3.08 24.06 6.20
N SER A 152 3.44 23.10 5.36
CA SER A 152 2.68 21.86 5.23
C SER A 152 2.69 21.08 6.54
N PHE A 153 1.52 20.58 6.95
CA PHE A 153 1.30 19.82 8.19
C PHE A 153 1.62 20.58 9.49
N ALA A 154 1.77 21.92 9.47
CA ALA A 154 2.12 22.71 10.65
C ALA A 154 1.15 22.49 11.81
N ALA A 155 -0.16 22.48 11.55
CA ALA A 155 -1.16 22.24 12.59
C ALA A 155 -1.01 20.85 13.25
N GLN A 156 -0.78 19.81 12.46
CA GLN A 156 -0.58 18.46 12.98
C GLN A 156 0.72 18.34 13.79
N LEU A 157 1.79 19.00 13.33
CA LEU A 157 3.09 19.03 14.01
C LEU A 157 3.07 19.85 15.31
N GLU A 158 2.20 20.85 15.42
CA GLU A 158 1.98 21.59 16.67
C GLU A 158 1.20 20.78 17.72
N GLU A 159 0.38 19.84 17.28
CA GLU A 159 -0.44 19.00 18.17
C GLU A 159 0.31 17.77 18.70
N GLY A 160 1.37 17.30 18.00
CA GLY A 160 2.11 16.12 18.43
C GLY A 160 3.04 15.53 17.38
N VAL A 161 3.42 14.30 17.61
CA VAL A 161 4.32 13.54 16.70
C VAL A 161 3.57 13.17 15.41
N VAL A 162 4.19 13.44 14.26
CA VAL A 162 3.70 13.02 12.94
C VAL A 162 4.73 12.12 12.28
N LEU A 163 4.34 10.90 11.98
CA LEU A 163 5.16 9.93 11.27
C LEU A 163 4.89 10.01 9.77
N PHE A 164 5.81 10.59 9.03
CA PHE A 164 5.79 10.62 7.57
C PHE A 164 6.38 9.32 7.01
N ILE A 165 5.60 8.59 6.24
CA ILE A 165 5.94 7.24 5.72
C ILE A 165 5.75 7.16 4.20
N GLY A 166 6.56 6.36 3.55
CA GLY A 166 6.45 6.06 2.12
C GLY A 166 7.51 6.72 1.26
N ASP A 167 7.41 6.48 -0.05
CA ASP A 167 8.41 6.92 -1.04
C ASP A 167 8.37 8.45 -1.28
N GLY A 168 7.25 9.10 -0.97
CA GLY A 168 7.12 10.56 -1.01
C GLY A 168 7.71 11.26 0.20
N ALA A 169 7.88 10.61 1.34
CA ALA A 169 8.30 11.26 2.59
C ALA A 169 9.73 11.80 2.54
N GLY A 170 10.66 11.04 1.95
CA GLY A 170 12.08 11.41 1.93
C GLY A 170 12.36 12.75 1.24
N LYS A 171 11.66 13.07 0.14
CA LYS A 171 11.84 14.36 -0.55
C LYS A 171 11.25 15.55 0.21
N CYS A 172 10.35 15.30 1.14
CA CYS A 172 9.64 16.33 1.91
C CYS A 172 10.40 16.72 3.18
N ALA A 173 11.32 15.88 3.66
CA ALA A 173 12.01 16.04 4.94
C ALA A 173 12.77 17.38 5.07
N ASP A 174 13.38 17.86 3.98
CA ASP A 174 14.14 19.13 4.00
C ASP A 174 13.26 20.37 3.79
N VAL A 175 11.98 20.18 3.47
CA VAL A 175 11.05 21.28 3.10
C VAL A 175 10.10 21.60 4.24
N ILE A 176 9.60 20.58 4.96
CA ILE A 176 8.69 20.77 6.09
C ILE A 176 9.48 21.40 7.24
N ALA A 177 9.09 22.63 7.64
CA ALA A 177 9.87 23.44 8.58
C ALA A 177 9.80 22.96 10.04
N HIS A 178 8.71 22.31 10.43
CA HIS A 178 8.52 21.76 11.76
C HIS A 178 8.77 20.25 11.69
N GLN A 179 9.88 19.81 12.26
CA GLN A 179 10.19 18.38 12.41
C GLN A 179 10.28 18.06 13.91
N ASN A 180 9.53 17.08 14.34
CA ASN A 180 9.57 16.57 15.73
C ASN A 180 10.70 15.56 15.89
#